data_f9ce85f3532fb9bce0b0d611499ebedf
#
_entry.id   f9ce85f3532fb9bce0b0d611499ebedf
#
_cell.length_a   1.000
_cell.length_b   1.000
_cell.length_c   1.000
_cell.angle_alpha   90.00
_cell.angle_beta   90.00
_cell.angle_gamma   90.00
#
_symmetry.space_group_name_H-M   'P 1'
#
loop_
_entity.id
_entity.type
_entity.pdbx_description
1 polymer ?
#
loop_
_entity_poly.entity_id
_entity_poly.type
_entity_poly.pdbx_seq_one_letter_code
_entity_poly.pdbx_strand_id
1 'polypeptide(L)'
;MRRRAGAAVLVCLLAAAALAPPAPAAGFGTIEGGGQHREHEHITRAALACPGHDCLEPATLGRLAGDGRGFGAVGSPDLTEVSVPAAHCDDADFLAGGYPRTRGQATAAVTACVEHLRGRFRAAVRDAAGLLDEHGRILPDEVFLDGGCAPAEQGEPRAKCTALEEFGRALHGVQDFYAHSSWADEADPARPIGPDNPPGLNLPAPSSVLDLRGTGAPSVPPDLATGCFVLHDAVPGVGVCERRITHAALNKDNGLIDAATGEATEPGTPRGRVGTNFAKAVTGAVVESRHQWRELRDALRDEYGERRASVMVCALTHDDPPSDCGGASDRTMIASFVMFALFLAVIGLSSWRGRQAG
;
A
#
# COMPACT_ATOMS: atom_id res chain seq x y z
N MET A 1 -15.38 -25.74 -51.25
CA MET A 1 -15.39 -26.43 -49.95
C MET A 1 -14.19 -26.08 -49.04
N ARG A 2 -13.74 -24.80 -48.96
CA ARG A 2 -12.56 -24.39 -48.13
C ARG A 2 -12.85 -23.35 -47.04
N ARG A 3 -14.11 -22.97 -46.77
CA ARG A 3 -14.47 -21.94 -45.78
C ARG A 3 -15.00 -22.43 -44.41
N ARG A 4 -15.18 -23.76 -44.23
CA ARG A 4 -15.72 -24.32 -42.97
C ARG A 4 -14.67 -24.79 -41.96
N ALA A 5 -13.41 -24.98 -42.39
CA ALA A 5 -12.34 -25.47 -41.51
C ALA A 5 -11.79 -24.35 -40.56
N GLY A 6 -11.81 -23.08 -40.99
CA GLY A 6 -11.27 -21.97 -40.18
C GLY A 6 -12.11 -21.61 -38.96
N ALA A 7 -13.44 -21.76 -39.06
CA ALA A 7 -14.35 -21.42 -37.96
C ALA A 7 -14.30 -22.43 -36.80
N ALA A 8 -14.11 -23.72 -37.13
CA ALA A 8 -14.02 -24.77 -36.13
C ALA A 8 -12.72 -24.68 -35.30
N VAL A 9 -11.60 -24.32 -35.95
CA VAL A 9 -10.31 -24.14 -35.24
C VAL A 9 -10.36 -22.92 -34.31
N LEU A 10 -10.99 -21.83 -34.72
CA LEU A 10 -11.12 -20.63 -33.88
C LEU A 10 -11.99 -20.87 -32.64
N VAL A 11 -13.09 -21.65 -32.81
CA VAL A 11 -13.98 -22.00 -31.69
C VAL A 11 -13.29 -22.95 -30.72
N CYS A 12 -12.47 -23.89 -31.18
CA CYS A 12 -11.69 -24.77 -30.30
C CYS A 12 -10.59 -24.03 -29.54
N LEU A 13 -9.96 -23.02 -30.14
CA LEU A 13 -8.96 -22.16 -29.44
C LEU A 13 -9.60 -21.27 -28.39
N LEU A 14 -10.78 -20.73 -28.65
CA LEU A 14 -11.54 -19.93 -27.66
C LEU A 14 -12.10 -20.80 -26.52
N ALA A 15 -12.49 -22.04 -26.81
CA ALA A 15 -12.95 -22.99 -25.77
C ALA A 15 -11.80 -23.51 -24.90
N ALA A 16 -10.59 -23.66 -25.45
CA ALA A 16 -9.41 -24.05 -24.70
C ALA A 16 -8.90 -22.92 -23.77
N ALA A 17 -9.06 -21.66 -24.19
CA ALA A 17 -8.76 -20.49 -23.32
C ALA A 17 -9.72 -20.38 -22.15
N ALA A 18 -10.98 -20.80 -22.31
CA ALA A 18 -11.99 -20.79 -21.24
C ALA A 18 -11.84 -21.93 -20.21
N LEU A 19 -11.01 -22.96 -20.50
CA LEU A 19 -10.73 -24.09 -19.63
C LEU A 19 -9.32 -24.06 -19.01
N ALA A 20 -8.53 -23.01 -19.30
CA ALA A 20 -7.28 -22.81 -18.58
C ALA A 20 -7.60 -22.50 -17.11
N PRO A 21 -6.98 -23.19 -16.13
CA PRO A 21 -7.10 -22.79 -14.74
C PRO A 21 -6.67 -21.32 -14.64
N PRO A 22 -7.34 -20.53 -13.78
CA PRO A 22 -6.91 -19.14 -13.57
C PRO A 22 -5.43 -19.14 -13.21
N ALA A 23 -4.67 -18.27 -13.86
CA ALA A 23 -3.26 -18.08 -13.50
C ALA A 23 -3.22 -17.71 -12.01
N PRO A 24 -2.30 -18.30 -11.21
CA PRO A 24 -2.15 -17.89 -9.82
C PRO A 24 -1.88 -16.38 -9.77
N ALA A 25 -2.54 -15.71 -8.87
CA ALA A 25 -2.33 -14.29 -8.62
C ALA A 25 -0.88 -14.05 -8.18
N ALA A 26 -0.30 -12.93 -8.61
CA ALA A 26 1.09 -12.57 -8.34
C ALA A 26 1.19 -11.67 -7.09
N GLY A 27 0.38 -11.89 -6.06
CA GLY A 27 0.33 -11.08 -4.86
C GLY A 27 -1.02 -11.20 -4.18
N PHE A 28 -1.25 -10.48 -3.07
CA PHE A 28 -2.62 -10.24 -2.63
C PHE A 28 -3.43 -9.73 -3.83
N GLY A 29 -4.66 -10.24 -4.00
CA GLY A 29 -5.42 -9.95 -5.20
C GLY A 29 -5.80 -8.47 -5.33
N THR A 30 -5.72 -7.98 -6.56
CA THR A 30 -6.10 -6.61 -6.92
C THR A 30 -7.48 -6.54 -7.57
N ILE A 31 -7.95 -7.66 -8.15
CA ILE A 31 -9.22 -7.75 -8.86
C ILE A 31 -10.26 -8.57 -8.11
N GLU A 32 -11.51 -8.49 -8.53
CA GLU A 32 -12.55 -9.44 -8.16
C GLU A 32 -12.62 -10.53 -9.24
N GLY A 33 -12.32 -11.78 -8.88
CA GLY A 33 -12.36 -12.91 -9.78
C GLY A 33 -11.05 -13.70 -9.85
N GLY A 34 -11.08 -14.88 -10.47
CA GLY A 34 -9.90 -15.75 -10.55
C GLY A 34 -9.41 -16.29 -9.19
N GLY A 35 -10.24 -16.22 -8.15
CA GLY A 35 -9.89 -16.56 -6.76
C GLY A 35 -9.44 -15.38 -5.93
N GLN A 36 -9.30 -14.18 -6.53
CA GLN A 36 -8.98 -12.93 -5.85
C GLN A 36 -10.28 -12.22 -5.41
N HIS A 37 -10.21 -11.50 -4.31
CA HIS A 37 -11.30 -10.72 -3.70
C HIS A 37 -10.85 -9.31 -3.31
N ARG A 38 -10.00 -8.68 -4.14
CA ARG A 38 -9.47 -7.33 -3.93
C ARG A 38 -8.78 -7.19 -2.57
N GLU A 39 -7.96 -8.15 -2.22
CA GLU A 39 -7.33 -8.26 -0.90
C GLU A 39 -6.50 -7.02 -0.57
N HIS A 40 -5.73 -6.46 -1.52
CA HIS A 40 -4.99 -5.21 -1.34
C HIS A 40 -5.91 -4.04 -0.97
N GLU A 41 -7.04 -3.89 -1.66
CA GLU A 41 -8.04 -2.86 -1.34
C GLU A 41 -8.56 -3.04 0.08
N HIS A 42 -8.98 -4.26 0.44
CA HIS A 42 -9.57 -4.53 1.74
C HIS A 42 -8.57 -4.36 2.89
N ILE A 43 -7.33 -4.80 2.74
CA ILE A 43 -6.23 -4.56 3.71
C ILE A 43 -6.00 -3.06 3.91
N THR A 44 -5.90 -2.30 2.82
CA THR A 44 -5.65 -0.86 2.87
C THR A 44 -6.82 -0.11 3.52
N ARG A 45 -8.06 -0.50 3.22
CA ARG A 45 -9.26 0.06 3.87
C ARG A 45 -9.29 -0.26 5.35
N ALA A 46 -9.07 -1.50 5.74
CA ALA A 46 -9.01 -1.91 7.15
C ALA A 46 -7.90 -1.17 7.92
N ALA A 47 -6.81 -0.83 7.24
CA ALA A 47 -5.70 -0.12 7.86
C ALA A 47 -5.97 1.38 8.03
N LEU A 48 -6.58 2.06 7.04
CA LEU A 48 -6.51 3.51 6.89
C LEU A 48 -7.86 4.21 6.79
N ALA A 49 -9.01 3.49 6.74
CA ALA A 49 -10.33 4.10 6.70
C ALA A 49 -10.71 4.82 7.99
N CYS A 50 -11.47 5.92 7.88
CA CYS A 50 -12.13 6.54 9.03
C CYS A 50 -13.27 5.65 9.59
N PRO A 51 -13.62 5.70 10.90
CA PRO A 51 -13.19 6.69 11.88
C PRO A 51 -11.92 6.25 12.62
N GLY A 52 -10.91 7.08 12.61
CA GLY A 52 -9.67 6.90 13.35
C GLY A 52 -8.91 8.21 13.38
N HIS A 53 -7.89 8.35 14.23
CA HIS A 53 -7.00 9.47 14.15
C HIS A 53 -6.12 9.34 12.89
N ASP A 54 -6.02 10.43 12.11
CA ASP A 54 -5.19 10.48 10.90
C ASP A 54 -5.60 9.47 9.82
N CYS A 55 -6.89 9.18 9.72
CA CYS A 55 -7.50 8.32 8.72
C CYS A 55 -7.73 9.05 7.39
N LEU A 56 -7.92 8.29 6.33
CA LEU A 56 -8.25 8.82 5.01
C LEU A 56 -9.76 8.88 4.80
N GLU A 57 -10.24 10.01 4.30
CA GLU A 57 -11.63 10.19 3.91
C GLU A 57 -11.98 9.39 2.64
N PRO A 58 -13.27 9.15 2.35
CA PRO A 58 -13.69 8.15 1.38
C PRO A 58 -13.13 8.28 -0.03
N ALA A 59 -13.07 9.50 -0.62
CA ALA A 59 -12.55 9.66 -1.98
C ALA A 59 -11.02 9.52 -2.01
N THR A 60 -10.34 10.08 -1.03
CA THR A 60 -8.88 9.94 -0.86
C THR A 60 -8.50 8.47 -0.61
N LEU A 61 -9.24 7.78 0.25
CA LEU A 61 -9.06 6.36 0.48
C LEU A 61 -9.32 5.54 -0.79
N GLY A 62 -10.35 5.88 -1.55
CA GLY A 62 -10.66 5.24 -2.84
C GLY A 62 -9.52 5.42 -3.85
N ARG A 63 -8.85 6.58 -3.87
CA ARG A 63 -7.67 6.80 -4.71
C ARG A 63 -6.50 5.90 -4.30
N LEU A 64 -6.25 5.75 -3.01
CA LEU A 64 -5.17 4.92 -2.50
C LEU A 64 -5.47 3.42 -2.61
N ALA A 65 -6.61 2.99 -2.10
CA ALA A 65 -6.97 1.58 -1.93
C ALA A 65 -7.64 0.95 -3.16
N GLY A 66 -8.37 1.74 -3.92
CA GLY A 66 -9.37 1.30 -4.87
C GLY A 66 -10.79 1.56 -4.37
N ASP A 67 -11.78 1.51 -5.27
CA ASP A 67 -13.19 1.80 -4.98
C ASP A 67 -14.14 0.67 -5.45
N GLY A 68 -13.61 -0.53 -5.62
CA GLY A 68 -14.33 -1.68 -6.16
C GLY A 68 -14.49 -1.66 -7.68
N ARG A 69 -14.10 -0.57 -8.36
CA ARG A 69 -14.11 -0.42 -9.81
C ARG A 69 -12.70 -0.22 -10.36
N GLY A 70 -11.89 0.53 -9.64
CA GLY A 70 -10.48 0.79 -9.94
C GLY A 70 -9.56 0.14 -8.93
N PHE A 71 -8.32 -0.10 -9.33
CA PHE A 71 -7.33 -0.83 -8.52
C PHE A 71 -6.72 0.02 -7.41
N GLY A 72 -6.96 1.33 -7.41
CA GLY A 72 -6.25 2.26 -6.54
C GLY A 72 -4.74 2.29 -6.79
N ALA A 73 -4.06 3.13 -6.06
CA ALA A 73 -2.60 3.21 -6.13
C ALA A 73 -1.93 1.93 -5.62
N VAL A 74 -2.53 1.28 -4.60
CA VAL A 74 -2.01 0.03 -4.05
C VAL A 74 -2.06 -1.13 -5.04
N GLY A 75 -3.02 -1.16 -5.96
CA GLY A 75 -3.09 -2.20 -6.99
C GLY A 75 -2.29 -1.89 -8.27
N SER A 76 -1.72 -0.69 -8.39
CA SER A 76 -0.98 -0.28 -9.60
C SER A 76 0.20 -1.19 -9.97
N PRO A 77 1.01 -1.73 -9.03
CA PRO A 77 2.14 -2.61 -9.36
C PRO A 77 1.73 -3.89 -10.09
N ASP A 78 0.61 -4.50 -9.77
CA ASP A 78 0.10 -5.70 -10.47
C ASP A 78 -0.16 -5.46 -11.96
N LEU A 79 -0.35 -4.21 -12.36
CA LEU A 79 -0.57 -3.82 -13.76
C LEU A 79 0.71 -3.37 -14.45
N THR A 80 1.56 -2.63 -13.75
CA THR A 80 2.68 -1.89 -14.36
C THR A 80 4.04 -2.44 -13.98
N GLU A 81 4.14 -3.21 -12.90
CA GLU A 81 5.38 -3.76 -12.36
C GLU A 81 5.28 -5.29 -12.13
N VAL A 82 4.32 -5.98 -12.76
CA VAL A 82 4.07 -7.43 -12.61
C VAL A 82 5.30 -8.31 -12.84
N SER A 83 6.28 -7.84 -13.62
CA SER A 83 7.55 -8.54 -13.88
C SER A 83 8.73 -8.03 -13.07
N VAL A 84 8.49 -7.19 -12.04
CA VAL A 84 9.52 -6.60 -11.19
C VAL A 84 9.48 -7.28 -9.82
N PRO A 85 10.28 -8.31 -9.54
CA PRO A 85 10.22 -9.06 -8.27
C PRO A 85 10.40 -8.17 -7.04
N ALA A 86 11.15 -7.09 -7.16
CA ALA A 86 11.37 -6.13 -6.08
C ALA A 86 10.10 -5.34 -5.70
N ALA A 87 9.16 -5.16 -6.61
CA ALA A 87 7.88 -4.50 -6.32
C ALA A 87 6.96 -5.38 -5.46
N HIS A 88 7.11 -6.70 -5.57
CA HIS A 88 6.32 -7.73 -4.89
C HIS A 88 7.07 -8.47 -3.77
N CYS A 89 8.31 -8.05 -3.46
CA CYS A 89 9.19 -8.71 -2.49
C CYS A 89 9.47 -10.20 -2.77
N ASP A 90 9.46 -10.60 -4.04
CA ASP A 90 9.71 -11.96 -4.49
C ASP A 90 11.21 -12.29 -4.67
N ASP A 91 11.50 -13.54 -5.07
CA ASP A 91 12.84 -14.04 -5.42
C ASP A 91 13.88 -14.08 -4.29
N ALA A 92 13.47 -14.01 -3.03
CA ALA A 92 14.37 -14.19 -1.90
C ALA A 92 14.33 -15.61 -1.32
N ASP A 93 14.09 -16.60 -2.18
CA ASP A 93 13.96 -17.99 -1.81
C ASP A 93 15.30 -18.58 -1.36
N PHE A 94 15.25 -19.25 -0.22
CA PHE A 94 16.38 -19.95 0.39
C PHE A 94 15.91 -21.08 1.30
N LEU A 95 16.67 -22.17 1.32
CA LEU A 95 16.52 -23.27 2.27
C LEU A 95 17.91 -23.80 2.60
N ALA A 96 18.19 -24.06 3.87
CA ALA A 96 19.44 -24.65 4.29
C ALA A 96 19.61 -26.09 3.74
N GLY A 97 20.84 -26.48 3.39
CA GLY A 97 21.15 -27.85 3.02
C GLY A 97 21.02 -28.20 1.53
N GLY A 98 21.88 -27.63 0.68
CA GLY A 98 21.98 -28.06 -0.73
C GLY A 98 20.97 -27.39 -1.68
N TYR A 99 20.42 -26.27 -1.28
CA TYR A 99 19.50 -25.45 -2.08
C TYR A 99 20.22 -24.78 -3.26
N PRO A 100 19.57 -24.60 -4.44
CA PRO A 100 20.23 -24.05 -5.63
C PRO A 100 20.70 -22.59 -5.50
N ARG A 101 20.23 -21.85 -4.49
CA ARG A 101 20.66 -20.48 -4.21
C ARG A 101 21.36 -20.37 -2.85
N THR A 102 22.25 -19.40 -2.74
CA THR A 102 22.92 -19.06 -1.48
C THR A 102 22.06 -18.12 -0.63
N ARG A 103 22.29 -18.13 0.69
CA ARG A 103 21.69 -17.12 1.60
C ARG A 103 22.00 -15.69 1.16
N GLY A 104 23.23 -15.43 0.66
CA GLY A 104 23.62 -14.11 0.15
C GLY A 104 22.77 -13.64 -1.03
N GLN A 105 22.44 -14.54 -1.96
CA GLN A 105 21.54 -14.22 -3.10
C GLN A 105 20.11 -13.90 -2.63
N ALA A 106 19.59 -14.67 -1.68
CA ALA A 106 18.26 -14.39 -1.12
C ALA A 106 18.24 -13.08 -0.32
N THR A 107 19.28 -12.81 0.48
CA THR A 107 19.41 -11.53 1.20
C THR A 107 19.50 -10.35 0.23
N ALA A 108 20.19 -10.50 -0.89
CA ALA A 108 20.26 -9.45 -1.92
C ALA A 108 18.89 -9.17 -2.55
N ALA A 109 18.06 -10.19 -2.75
CA ALA A 109 16.69 -10.00 -3.26
C ALA A 109 15.79 -9.26 -2.26
N VAL A 110 15.83 -9.61 -0.96
CA VAL A 110 15.12 -8.85 0.08
C VAL A 110 15.61 -7.39 0.14
N THR A 111 16.93 -7.19 0.03
CA THR A 111 17.49 -5.83 0.01
C THR A 111 17.00 -5.04 -1.20
N ALA A 112 16.93 -5.67 -2.37
CA ALA A 112 16.40 -5.02 -3.57
C ALA A 112 14.90 -4.65 -3.42
N CYS A 113 14.10 -5.52 -2.80
CA CYS A 113 12.71 -5.19 -2.45
C CYS A 113 12.68 -3.96 -1.52
N VAL A 114 13.35 -3.99 -0.39
CA VAL A 114 13.33 -2.87 0.58
C VAL A 114 13.79 -1.55 -0.07
N GLU A 115 14.83 -1.58 -0.90
CA GLU A 115 15.30 -0.38 -1.61
C GLU A 115 14.29 0.12 -2.67
N HIS A 116 13.60 -0.79 -3.35
CA HIS A 116 12.50 -0.41 -4.26
C HIS A 116 11.39 0.32 -3.50
N LEU A 117 10.91 -0.27 -2.39
CA LEU A 117 9.85 0.32 -1.57
C LEU A 117 10.28 1.65 -0.92
N ARG A 118 11.53 1.76 -0.47
CA ARG A 118 12.14 3.01 -0.01
C ARG A 118 12.13 4.09 -1.09
N GLY A 119 12.40 3.70 -2.33
CA GLY A 119 12.34 4.60 -3.48
C GLY A 119 10.95 5.21 -3.66
N ARG A 120 9.91 4.38 -3.61
CA ARG A 120 8.50 4.77 -3.67
C ARG A 120 8.09 5.63 -2.47
N PHE A 121 8.44 5.22 -1.27
CA PHE A 121 8.17 5.96 -0.05
C PHE A 121 8.79 7.36 -0.06
N ARG A 122 10.06 7.50 -0.45
CA ARG A 122 10.74 8.80 -0.58
C ARG A 122 10.13 9.65 -1.69
N ALA A 123 9.65 9.04 -2.77
CA ALA A 123 8.92 9.74 -3.82
C ALA A 123 7.62 10.35 -3.26
N ALA A 124 6.83 9.58 -2.50
CA ALA A 124 5.63 10.09 -1.85
C ALA A 124 5.91 11.30 -0.93
N VAL A 125 7.00 11.24 -0.14
CA VAL A 125 7.44 12.36 0.72
C VAL A 125 7.79 13.60 -0.12
N ARG A 126 8.56 13.43 -1.20
CA ARG A 126 8.92 14.55 -2.09
C ARG A 126 7.71 15.15 -2.79
N ASP A 127 6.83 14.32 -3.33
CA ASP A 127 5.68 14.75 -4.10
C ASP A 127 4.67 15.49 -3.24
N ALA A 128 4.58 15.16 -1.95
CA ALA A 128 3.78 15.90 -0.97
C ALA A 128 4.20 17.36 -0.82
N ALA A 129 5.43 17.74 -1.18
CA ALA A 129 5.86 19.15 -1.17
C ALA A 129 5.05 20.01 -2.14
N GLY A 130 4.61 19.44 -3.26
CA GLY A 130 3.79 20.13 -4.27
C GLY A 130 2.36 20.46 -3.81
N LEU A 131 1.90 19.95 -2.66
CA LEU A 131 0.59 20.29 -2.11
C LEU A 131 0.50 21.74 -1.62
N LEU A 132 1.65 22.38 -1.32
CA LEU A 132 1.70 23.67 -0.65
C LEU A 132 2.57 24.65 -1.42
N ASP A 133 2.17 25.93 -1.39
CA ASP A 133 3.00 27.03 -1.86
C ASP A 133 4.22 27.30 -0.94
N GLU A 134 5.04 28.28 -1.29
CA GLU A 134 6.22 28.69 -0.53
C GLU A 134 5.89 29.18 0.90
N HIS A 135 4.66 29.67 1.11
CA HIS A 135 4.17 30.15 2.41
C HIS A 135 3.53 29.04 3.25
N GLY A 136 3.43 27.81 2.73
CA GLY A 136 2.81 26.67 3.39
C GLY A 136 1.28 26.66 3.33
N ARG A 137 0.69 27.34 2.33
CA ARG A 137 -0.75 27.34 2.07
C ARG A 137 -1.05 26.27 0.99
N ILE A 138 -2.18 25.60 1.12
CA ILE A 138 -2.63 24.60 0.16
C ILE A 138 -2.80 25.24 -1.22
N LEU A 139 -2.30 24.55 -2.24
CA LEU A 139 -2.53 24.82 -3.65
C LEU A 139 -3.79 24.07 -4.08
N PRO A 140 -4.94 24.75 -4.30
CA PRO A 140 -6.20 24.07 -4.58
C PRO A 140 -6.12 23.11 -5.78
N ASP A 141 -5.46 23.53 -6.85
CA ASP A 141 -5.35 22.75 -8.09
C ASP A 141 -4.53 21.45 -7.90
N GLU A 142 -3.73 21.34 -6.84
CA GLU A 142 -2.86 20.21 -6.55
C GLU A 142 -3.49 19.17 -5.62
N VAL A 143 -4.64 19.48 -5.00
CA VAL A 143 -5.23 18.62 -3.97
C VAL A 143 -6.58 18.01 -4.34
N PHE A 144 -7.21 18.42 -5.43
CA PHE A 144 -8.48 17.85 -5.86
C PHE A 144 -8.29 16.50 -6.55
N LEU A 145 -9.24 15.59 -6.30
CA LEU A 145 -9.29 14.25 -6.91
C LEU A 145 -10.33 14.18 -8.06
N ASP A 146 -11.01 15.28 -8.38
CA ASP A 146 -12.02 15.35 -9.43
C ASP A 146 -11.44 14.96 -10.79
N GLY A 147 -12.21 14.17 -11.57
CA GLY A 147 -11.77 13.66 -12.86
C GLY A 147 -10.77 12.52 -12.78
N GLY A 148 -10.52 11.99 -11.58
CA GLY A 148 -9.49 11.00 -11.32
C GLY A 148 -8.08 11.61 -11.33
N CYS A 149 -7.10 10.79 -11.00
CA CYS A 149 -5.68 11.19 -11.03
C CYS A 149 -5.01 10.95 -12.40
N ALA A 150 -5.79 10.85 -13.47
CA ALA A 150 -5.25 10.83 -14.82
C ALA A 150 -4.52 12.15 -15.09
N PRO A 151 -3.40 12.15 -15.83
CA PRO A 151 -2.78 13.37 -16.30
C PRO A 151 -3.85 14.22 -16.98
N ALA A 152 -3.95 15.49 -16.61
CA ALA A 152 -4.76 16.42 -17.40
C ALA A 152 -4.25 16.38 -18.83
N GLU A 153 -5.13 16.53 -19.83
CA GLU A 153 -4.77 16.43 -21.25
C GLU A 153 -3.59 17.34 -21.66
N GLN A 154 -3.12 18.19 -20.76
CA GLN A 154 -2.05 19.18 -20.98
C GLN A 154 -1.17 19.47 -19.76
N GLY A 155 -1.07 18.60 -18.73
CA GLY A 155 -0.29 18.90 -17.53
C GLY A 155 0.26 17.68 -16.80
N GLU A 156 1.18 17.95 -15.86
CA GLU A 156 1.67 16.96 -14.91
C GLU A 156 0.53 16.49 -13.97
N PRO A 157 0.59 15.25 -13.45
CA PRO A 157 -0.36 14.80 -12.44
C PRO A 157 -0.29 15.70 -11.20
N ARG A 158 -1.43 15.92 -10.56
CA ARG A 158 -1.51 16.72 -9.32
C ARG A 158 -0.68 16.11 -8.21
N ALA A 159 -0.11 16.94 -7.35
CA ALA A 159 0.77 16.51 -6.27
C ALA A 159 0.12 15.51 -5.31
N LYS A 160 -1.16 15.68 -4.96
CA LYS A 160 -1.89 14.69 -4.15
C LYS A 160 -2.00 13.35 -4.84
N CYS A 161 -2.23 13.34 -6.15
CA CYS A 161 -2.33 12.12 -6.93
C CYS A 161 -1.00 11.37 -6.97
N THR A 162 0.12 12.07 -7.21
CA THR A 162 1.45 11.44 -7.28
C THR A 162 1.91 10.96 -5.92
N ALA A 163 1.71 11.73 -4.87
CA ALA A 163 2.07 11.32 -3.51
C ALA A 163 1.30 10.06 -3.06
N LEU A 164 -0.01 9.99 -3.32
CA LEU A 164 -0.82 8.81 -3.02
C LEU A 164 -0.45 7.62 -3.91
N GLU A 165 -0.11 7.84 -5.19
CA GLU A 165 0.34 6.78 -6.10
C GLU A 165 1.64 6.14 -5.61
N GLU A 166 2.64 6.94 -5.29
CA GLU A 166 3.93 6.44 -4.84
C GLU A 166 3.84 5.75 -3.46
N PHE A 167 3.02 6.29 -2.56
CA PHE A 167 2.76 5.64 -1.28
C PHE A 167 1.99 4.32 -1.44
N GLY A 168 0.99 4.28 -2.32
CA GLY A 168 0.24 3.06 -2.63
C GLY A 168 1.13 1.96 -3.21
N ARG A 169 2.06 2.31 -4.12
CA ARG A 169 3.05 1.37 -4.65
C ARG A 169 4.00 0.84 -3.57
N ALA A 170 4.38 1.67 -2.61
CA ALA A 170 5.14 1.19 -1.46
C ALA A 170 4.31 0.23 -0.60
N LEU A 171 3.03 0.55 -0.33
CA LEU A 171 2.12 -0.32 0.44
C LEU A 171 1.85 -1.65 -0.24
N HIS A 172 1.81 -1.71 -1.57
CA HIS A 172 1.66 -2.95 -2.32
C HIS A 172 2.74 -3.98 -1.91
N GLY A 173 4.00 -3.67 -2.13
CA GLY A 173 5.09 -4.61 -1.79
C GLY A 173 5.23 -4.84 -0.28
N VAL A 174 4.83 -3.88 0.56
CA VAL A 174 4.70 -4.07 2.02
C VAL A 174 3.66 -5.15 2.34
N GLN A 175 2.51 -5.14 1.68
CA GLN A 175 1.45 -6.13 1.88
C GLN A 175 1.85 -7.48 1.28
N ASP A 176 2.45 -7.49 0.10
CA ASP A 176 2.96 -8.67 -0.57
C ASP A 176 4.05 -9.40 0.23
N PHE A 177 4.90 -8.64 0.95
CA PHE A 177 5.86 -9.25 1.84
C PHE A 177 5.20 -10.20 2.86
N TYR A 178 4.02 -9.89 3.37
CA TYR A 178 3.28 -10.77 4.26
C TYR A 178 2.61 -11.93 3.53
N ALA A 179 2.15 -11.69 2.31
CA ALA A 179 1.54 -12.73 1.47
C ALA A 179 2.55 -13.78 1.00
N HIS A 180 3.75 -13.34 0.58
CA HIS A 180 4.71 -14.17 -0.15
C HIS A 180 5.90 -14.66 0.69
N SER A 181 6.09 -14.13 1.91
CA SER A 181 7.21 -14.55 2.74
C SER A 181 6.84 -15.56 3.80
N SER A 182 7.87 -16.21 4.33
CA SER A 182 7.78 -17.03 5.52
C SER A 182 7.75 -16.24 6.85
N TRP A 183 7.55 -14.90 6.80
CA TRP A 183 7.63 -14.04 7.98
C TRP A 183 6.59 -14.38 9.05
N ALA A 184 5.29 -14.35 8.69
CA ALA A 184 4.18 -14.45 9.64
C ALA A 184 3.56 -15.86 9.72
N ASP A 185 3.99 -16.78 8.89
CA ASP A 185 3.35 -18.07 8.69
C ASP A 185 4.07 -19.25 9.36
N GLU A 186 3.50 -20.43 9.23
CA GLU A 186 4.02 -21.70 9.69
C GLU A 186 4.03 -22.72 8.54
N ALA A 187 4.99 -23.65 8.56
CA ALA A 187 5.00 -24.79 7.67
C ALA A 187 3.83 -25.75 7.99
N ASP A 188 3.36 -26.50 6.99
CA ASP A 188 2.39 -27.58 7.21
C ASP A 188 3.06 -28.69 8.04
N PRO A 189 2.59 -28.95 9.28
CA PRO A 189 3.20 -29.97 10.13
C PRO A 189 2.98 -31.42 9.63
N ALA A 190 2.06 -31.61 8.69
CA ALA A 190 1.80 -32.93 8.10
C ALA A 190 2.76 -33.26 6.94
N ARG A 191 3.60 -32.32 6.53
CA ARG A 191 4.49 -32.45 5.39
C ARG A 191 5.96 -32.23 5.80
N PRO A 192 6.92 -32.93 5.19
CA PRO A 192 8.33 -32.67 5.43
C PRO A 192 8.71 -31.25 4.98
N ILE A 193 9.66 -30.63 5.65
CA ILE A 193 10.27 -29.37 5.24
C ILE A 193 11.00 -29.58 3.92
N GLY A 194 10.79 -28.68 2.97
CA GLY A 194 11.35 -28.71 1.62
C GLY A 194 10.91 -27.52 0.78
N PRO A 195 11.27 -27.47 -0.51
CA PRO A 195 10.85 -26.39 -1.39
C PRO A 195 9.33 -26.19 -1.49
N ASP A 196 8.56 -27.27 -1.44
CA ASP A 196 7.10 -27.22 -1.48
C ASP A 196 6.42 -27.02 -0.11
N ASN A 197 7.20 -27.01 0.97
CA ASN A 197 6.76 -26.74 2.32
C ASN A 197 7.91 -26.09 3.13
N PRO A 198 8.29 -24.85 2.77
CA PRO A 198 9.38 -24.15 3.42
C PRO A 198 9.03 -23.83 4.89
N PRO A 199 10.05 -23.68 5.77
CA PRO A 199 9.81 -23.30 7.15
C PRO A 199 9.13 -21.93 7.23
N GLY A 200 8.27 -21.75 8.23
CA GLY A 200 7.70 -20.45 8.59
C GLY A 200 8.42 -19.90 9.84
N LEU A 201 8.46 -18.57 9.97
CA LEU A 201 9.12 -17.89 11.09
C LEU A 201 8.14 -17.52 12.19
N ASN A 202 6.86 -17.41 11.88
CA ASN A 202 5.79 -17.03 12.82
C ASN A 202 6.12 -15.75 13.62
N LEU A 203 6.68 -14.75 12.94
CA LEU A 203 7.10 -13.48 13.54
C LEU A 203 5.97 -12.45 13.54
N PRO A 204 5.95 -11.52 14.50
CA PRO A 204 4.93 -10.48 14.59
C PRO A 204 5.13 -9.36 13.56
N ALA A 205 4.09 -8.54 13.37
CA ALA A 205 4.14 -7.26 12.68
C ALA A 205 4.25 -6.10 13.71
N PRO A 206 4.83 -4.94 13.34
CA PRO A 206 5.47 -4.67 12.05
C PRO A 206 6.81 -5.40 11.90
N SER A 207 7.21 -5.62 10.64
CA SER A 207 8.46 -6.31 10.31
C SER A 207 9.66 -5.37 10.43
N SER A 208 10.68 -5.79 11.17
CA SER A 208 11.96 -5.04 11.23
C SER A 208 12.75 -5.01 9.92
N VAL A 209 12.35 -5.82 8.92
CA VAL A 209 12.93 -5.82 7.58
C VAL A 209 12.44 -4.64 6.76
N LEU A 210 11.17 -4.23 6.96
CA LEU A 210 10.48 -3.19 6.17
C LEU A 210 10.68 -1.77 6.74
N ASP A 211 11.89 -1.43 7.14
CA ASP A 211 12.24 -0.06 7.53
C ASP A 211 12.38 0.83 6.29
N LEU A 212 11.29 1.51 5.87
CA LEU A 212 11.28 2.34 4.66
C LEU A 212 11.90 3.73 4.85
N ARG A 213 12.11 4.19 6.08
CA ARG A 213 12.85 5.44 6.37
C ARG A 213 14.35 5.22 6.47
N GLY A 214 14.75 4.00 6.78
CA GLY A 214 16.16 3.66 6.96
C GLY A 214 16.99 3.81 5.70
N THR A 215 18.30 3.97 5.89
CA THR A 215 19.28 4.07 4.80
C THR A 215 20.27 2.90 4.79
N GLY A 216 20.28 2.09 5.85
CA GLY A 216 21.14 0.92 6.00
C GLY A 216 20.56 -0.34 5.33
N ALA A 217 21.39 -1.36 5.14
CA ALA A 217 20.91 -2.67 4.70
C ALA A 217 19.90 -3.24 5.70
N PRO A 218 18.80 -3.87 5.25
CA PRO A 218 17.83 -4.46 6.15
C PRO A 218 18.44 -5.64 6.93
N SER A 219 18.01 -5.80 8.18
CA SER A 219 18.40 -6.95 9.00
C SER A 219 17.50 -8.14 8.64
N VAL A 220 18.00 -9.00 7.75
CA VAL A 220 17.23 -10.13 7.21
C VAL A 220 17.45 -11.37 8.09
N PRO A 221 16.39 -11.96 8.69
CA PRO A 221 16.52 -13.22 9.42
C PRO A 221 17.13 -14.34 8.56
N PRO A 222 17.96 -15.24 9.11
CA PRO A 222 18.68 -16.23 8.33
C PRO A 222 17.76 -17.23 7.60
N ASP A 223 16.57 -17.48 8.13
CA ASP A 223 15.60 -18.43 7.56
C ASP A 223 14.43 -17.73 6.86
N LEU A 224 14.47 -16.41 6.70
CA LEU A 224 13.48 -15.71 5.90
C LEU A 224 13.61 -16.13 4.44
N ALA A 225 12.50 -16.53 3.85
CA ALA A 225 12.38 -16.83 2.44
C ALA A 225 11.13 -16.15 1.86
N THR A 226 11.21 -15.72 0.60
CA THR A 226 10.05 -15.38 -0.24
C THR A 226 10.04 -16.29 -1.46
N GLY A 227 8.92 -16.36 -2.19
CA GLY A 227 8.81 -17.29 -3.30
C GLY A 227 9.54 -16.82 -4.56
N CYS A 228 10.08 -17.77 -5.33
CA CYS A 228 10.49 -17.48 -6.69
C CYS A 228 9.25 -17.25 -7.55
N PHE A 229 9.12 -16.06 -8.10
CA PHE A 229 8.07 -15.70 -9.03
C PHE A 229 8.64 -15.26 -10.37
N VAL A 230 8.16 -15.91 -11.42
CA VAL A 230 8.22 -15.41 -12.81
C VAL A 230 6.87 -15.77 -13.39
N LEU A 231 6.37 -15.04 -14.37
CA LEU A 231 5.17 -15.42 -15.14
C LEU A 231 5.15 -16.90 -15.54
N HIS A 232 6.29 -17.58 -15.47
CA HIS A 232 6.54 -18.99 -15.74
C HIS A 232 6.37 -19.92 -14.53
N ASP A 233 6.15 -19.41 -13.32
CA ASP A 233 5.89 -20.25 -12.14
C ASP A 233 4.58 -21.05 -12.32
N ALA A 234 3.64 -20.51 -13.08
CA ALA A 234 2.39 -21.17 -13.47
C ALA A 234 2.56 -22.23 -14.59
N VAL A 235 3.72 -22.33 -15.24
CA VAL A 235 3.95 -23.25 -16.36
C VAL A 235 4.98 -24.30 -15.95
N PRO A 236 4.55 -25.55 -15.60
CA PRO A 236 5.48 -26.63 -15.24
C PRO A 236 6.55 -26.85 -16.32
N GLY A 237 7.82 -26.90 -15.93
CA GLY A 237 8.94 -27.16 -16.81
C GLY A 237 9.57 -25.96 -17.50
N VAL A 238 9.13 -24.73 -17.21
CA VAL A 238 9.77 -23.51 -17.73
C VAL A 238 10.77 -22.93 -16.70
N GLY A 239 11.70 -23.67 -16.37
CA GLY A 239 13.10 -23.57 -15.99
C GLY A 239 13.60 -22.57 -14.94
N VAL A 240 12.96 -21.43 -14.63
CA VAL A 240 13.59 -20.42 -13.75
C VAL A 240 13.40 -20.74 -12.27
N CYS A 241 12.23 -21.24 -11.87
CA CYS A 241 11.93 -21.63 -10.48
C CYS A 241 12.07 -23.15 -10.22
N GLU A 242 12.67 -23.90 -11.15
CA GLU A 242 12.84 -25.34 -10.99
C GLU A 242 13.69 -25.67 -9.75
N ARG A 243 13.16 -26.55 -8.90
CA ARG A 243 13.76 -26.97 -7.61
C ARG A 243 13.95 -25.83 -6.59
N ARG A 244 13.33 -24.68 -6.82
CA ARG A 244 13.31 -23.54 -5.89
C ARG A 244 12.00 -23.54 -5.10
N ILE A 245 11.97 -22.81 -3.98
CA ILE A 245 10.72 -22.45 -3.30
C ILE A 245 9.98 -21.53 -4.25
N THR A 246 8.84 -21.97 -4.76
CA THR A 246 8.03 -21.17 -5.66
C THR A 246 7.15 -20.19 -4.90
N HIS A 247 6.68 -19.16 -5.56
CA HIS A 247 5.65 -18.27 -5.04
C HIS A 247 4.43 -19.08 -4.53
N ALA A 248 3.97 -20.07 -5.30
CA ALA A 248 2.84 -20.94 -4.94
C ALA A 248 3.06 -21.73 -3.62
N ALA A 249 4.30 -22.00 -3.24
CA ALA A 249 4.62 -22.71 -1.99
C ALA A 249 4.48 -21.84 -0.73
N LEU A 250 4.56 -20.53 -0.87
CA LEU A 250 4.47 -19.56 0.25
C LEU A 250 3.23 -18.69 0.19
N ASN A 251 2.55 -18.62 -0.93
CA ASN A 251 1.53 -17.62 -1.18
C ASN A 251 0.30 -17.79 -0.24
N LYS A 252 -0.17 -16.65 0.27
CA LYS A 252 -1.36 -16.50 1.11
C LYS A 252 -2.30 -15.42 0.54
N ASP A 253 -2.35 -15.32 -0.78
CA ASP A 253 -2.90 -14.19 -1.52
C ASP A 253 -4.42 -14.11 -1.48
N ASN A 254 -5.09 -15.25 -1.53
CA ASN A 254 -6.51 -15.31 -1.82
C ASN A 254 -7.34 -15.71 -0.60
N GLY A 255 -8.41 -14.98 -0.37
CA GLY A 255 -9.40 -15.26 0.67
C GLY A 255 -10.29 -14.04 0.92
N LEU A 256 -11.27 -14.19 1.79
CA LEU A 256 -12.19 -13.11 2.13
C LEU A 256 -11.61 -12.25 3.27
N ILE A 257 -11.63 -10.94 3.08
CA ILE A 257 -11.18 -9.94 4.08
C ILE A 257 -12.31 -8.93 4.29
N ASP A 258 -12.72 -8.74 5.53
CA ASP A 258 -13.61 -7.65 5.89
C ASP A 258 -12.87 -6.32 5.82
N ALA A 259 -13.29 -5.43 4.94
CA ALA A 259 -12.62 -4.16 4.66
C ALA A 259 -12.70 -3.15 5.83
N ALA A 260 -13.59 -3.36 6.80
CA ALA A 260 -13.71 -2.48 7.97
C ALA A 260 -12.85 -2.95 9.14
N THR A 261 -12.73 -4.26 9.34
CA THR A 261 -12.05 -4.84 10.50
C THR A 261 -10.70 -5.46 10.18
N GLY A 262 -10.48 -5.90 8.95
CA GLY A 262 -9.33 -6.72 8.55
C GLY A 262 -9.47 -8.18 8.96
N GLU A 263 -10.66 -8.63 9.40
CA GLU A 263 -10.92 -10.05 9.66
C GLU A 263 -10.78 -10.85 8.36
N ALA A 264 -9.98 -11.91 8.41
CA ALA A 264 -9.64 -12.73 7.25
C ALA A 264 -10.20 -14.15 7.40
N THR A 265 -10.96 -14.58 6.39
CA THR A 265 -11.66 -15.88 6.34
C THR A 265 -11.48 -16.53 4.98
N GLU A 266 -11.90 -17.77 4.85
CA GLU A 266 -11.94 -18.53 3.61
C GLU A 266 -10.63 -18.51 2.79
N PRO A 267 -9.49 -18.95 3.38
CA PRO A 267 -8.20 -18.93 2.67
C PRO A 267 -8.26 -19.75 1.37
N GLY A 268 -7.87 -19.14 0.25
CA GLY A 268 -7.92 -19.73 -1.08
C GLY A 268 -6.73 -20.61 -1.43
N THR A 269 -5.56 -20.33 -0.81
CA THR A 269 -4.28 -20.99 -1.18
C THR A 269 -3.90 -22.12 -0.24
N PRO A 270 -3.10 -23.11 -0.69
CA PRO A 270 -2.65 -24.22 0.15
C PRO A 270 -1.91 -23.72 1.42
N ARG A 271 -0.97 -22.78 1.27
CA ARG A 271 -0.21 -22.25 2.40
C ARG A 271 -1.08 -21.43 3.36
N GLY A 272 -2.03 -20.65 2.84
CA GLY A 272 -2.99 -19.89 3.62
C GLY A 272 -3.90 -20.76 4.48
N ARG A 273 -4.19 -21.99 4.04
CA ARG A 273 -5.04 -22.95 4.77
C ARG A 273 -4.31 -23.65 5.93
N VAL A 274 -3.01 -23.54 6.04
CA VAL A 274 -2.26 -24.12 7.17
C VAL A 274 -2.51 -23.28 8.42
N GLY A 275 -3.12 -23.89 9.43
CA GLY A 275 -3.44 -23.20 10.67
C GLY A 275 -4.23 -21.90 10.45
N THR A 276 -3.61 -20.79 10.81
CA THR A 276 -4.16 -19.43 10.65
C THR A 276 -3.27 -18.55 9.76
N ASN A 277 -2.50 -19.14 8.84
CA ASN A 277 -1.50 -18.42 8.06
C ASN A 277 -2.07 -17.25 7.25
N PHE A 278 -3.23 -17.42 6.60
CA PHE A 278 -3.88 -16.34 5.88
C PHE A 278 -4.26 -15.18 6.82
N ALA A 279 -4.90 -15.48 7.94
CA ALA A 279 -5.27 -14.46 8.92
C ALA A 279 -4.06 -13.75 9.51
N LYS A 280 -2.94 -14.47 9.76
CA LYS A 280 -1.67 -13.87 10.21
C LYS A 280 -1.07 -12.96 9.14
N ALA A 281 -1.08 -13.36 7.86
CA ALA A 281 -0.58 -12.54 6.77
C ALA A 281 -1.40 -11.25 6.61
N VAL A 282 -2.73 -11.35 6.59
CA VAL A 282 -3.63 -10.19 6.49
C VAL A 282 -3.47 -9.25 7.70
N THR A 283 -3.47 -9.80 8.92
CA THR A 283 -3.24 -9.00 10.14
C THR A 283 -1.89 -8.29 10.09
N GLY A 284 -0.84 -9.01 9.65
CA GLY A 284 0.50 -8.44 9.46
C GLY A 284 0.49 -7.29 8.47
N ALA A 285 -0.11 -7.47 7.31
CA ALA A 285 -0.22 -6.46 6.27
C ALA A 285 -1.02 -5.22 6.73
N VAL A 286 -2.12 -5.40 7.47
CA VAL A 286 -2.90 -4.29 8.06
C VAL A 286 -2.07 -3.50 9.08
N VAL A 287 -1.39 -4.19 10.00
CA VAL A 287 -0.54 -3.55 11.03
C VAL A 287 0.62 -2.81 10.40
N GLU A 288 1.27 -3.42 9.40
CA GLU A 288 2.37 -2.81 8.66
C GLU A 288 1.91 -1.58 7.86
N SER A 289 0.79 -1.65 7.15
CA SER A 289 0.25 -0.51 6.40
C SER A 289 -0.02 0.69 7.31
N ARG A 290 -0.56 0.45 8.52
CA ARG A 290 -0.72 1.49 9.56
C ARG A 290 0.62 2.02 10.07
N HIS A 291 1.61 1.16 10.19
CA HIS A 291 2.96 1.56 10.58
C HIS A 291 3.59 2.45 9.52
N GLN A 292 3.56 2.06 8.26
CA GLN A 292 4.13 2.83 7.16
C GLN A 292 3.43 4.19 6.95
N TRP A 293 2.12 4.28 7.23
CA TRP A 293 1.43 5.56 7.24
C TRP A 293 1.94 6.50 8.35
N ARG A 294 2.20 5.98 9.56
CA ARG A 294 2.82 6.79 10.63
C ARG A 294 4.23 7.23 10.23
N GLU A 295 5.03 6.32 9.67
CA GLU A 295 6.37 6.63 9.20
C GLU A 295 6.38 7.70 8.10
N LEU A 296 5.39 7.69 7.17
CA LEU A 296 5.25 8.74 6.17
C LEU A 296 5.01 10.12 6.81
N ARG A 297 4.12 10.20 7.79
CA ARG A 297 3.85 11.45 8.50
C ARG A 297 5.06 11.96 9.28
N ASP A 298 5.79 11.06 9.91
CA ASP A 298 7.00 11.40 10.63
C ASP A 298 8.11 11.83 9.66
N ALA A 299 8.24 11.20 8.50
CA ALA A 299 9.16 11.63 7.44
C ALA A 299 8.82 13.03 6.91
N LEU A 300 7.54 13.35 6.74
CA LEU A 300 7.10 14.70 6.36
C LEU A 300 7.47 15.74 7.43
N ARG A 301 7.34 15.39 8.72
CA ARG A 301 7.75 16.29 9.83
C ARG A 301 9.24 16.54 9.84
N ASP A 302 10.02 15.50 9.65
CA ASP A 302 11.48 15.60 9.65
C ASP A 302 11.99 16.43 8.47
N GLU A 303 11.37 16.28 7.29
CA GLU A 303 11.80 16.95 6.06
C GLU A 303 11.32 18.41 5.98
N TYR A 304 10.04 18.68 6.36
CA TYR A 304 9.40 19.97 6.11
C TYR A 304 9.04 20.75 7.40
N GLY A 305 9.29 20.18 8.56
CA GLY A 305 8.95 20.73 9.87
C GLY A 305 7.47 20.60 10.22
N GLU A 306 7.16 20.59 11.53
CA GLU A 306 5.84 20.26 12.10
C GLU A 306 4.67 20.98 11.43
N ARG A 307 4.81 22.31 11.23
CA ARG A 307 3.72 23.14 10.70
C ARG A 307 3.37 22.81 9.26
N ARG A 308 4.36 22.65 8.39
CA ARG A 308 4.11 22.30 6.98
C ARG A 308 3.62 20.87 6.86
N ALA A 309 4.24 19.95 7.58
CA ALA A 309 3.85 18.55 7.59
C ALA A 309 2.41 18.35 8.06
N SER A 310 1.95 19.07 9.09
CA SER A 310 0.57 19.00 9.55
C SER A 310 -0.43 19.39 8.44
N VAL A 311 -0.13 20.44 7.67
CA VAL A 311 -0.98 20.85 6.54
C VAL A 311 -0.91 19.82 5.39
N MET A 312 0.29 19.27 5.09
CA MET A 312 0.46 18.24 4.08
C MET A 312 -0.33 16.97 4.44
N VAL A 313 -0.24 16.51 5.70
CA VAL A 313 -0.99 15.34 6.18
C VAL A 313 -2.49 15.58 6.07
N CYS A 314 -2.97 16.76 6.47
CA CYS A 314 -4.36 17.13 6.29
C CYS A 314 -4.76 17.09 4.81
N ALA A 315 -3.96 17.67 3.92
CA ALA A 315 -4.24 17.67 2.48
C ALA A 315 -4.23 16.26 1.87
N LEU A 316 -3.40 15.35 2.39
CA LEU A 316 -3.34 13.95 1.96
C LEU A 316 -4.48 13.10 2.50
N THR A 317 -5.19 13.52 3.55
CA THR A 317 -6.23 12.71 4.21
C THR A 317 -7.65 13.14 3.88
N HIS A 318 -7.90 14.44 3.64
CA HIS A 318 -9.23 15.01 3.47
C HIS A 318 -9.64 15.08 1.99
N ASP A 319 -10.94 14.97 1.73
CA ASP A 319 -11.49 15.03 0.38
C ASP A 319 -11.64 16.46 -0.14
N ASP A 320 -11.85 17.46 0.77
CA ASP A 320 -11.87 18.90 0.46
C ASP A 320 -10.81 19.67 1.29
N PRO A 321 -9.51 19.47 1.02
CA PRO A 321 -8.45 20.10 1.80
C PRO A 321 -8.49 21.63 1.88
N PRO A 322 -8.88 22.39 0.83
CA PRO A 322 -8.99 23.83 0.95
C PRO A 322 -9.99 24.30 2.00
N SER A 323 -11.09 23.55 2.17
CA SER A 323 -12.11 23.82 3.18
C SER A 323 -11.68 23.35 4.57
N ASP A 324 -11.11 22.15 4.67
CA ASP A 324 -10.93 21.44 5.93
C ASP A 324 -9.59 21.73 6.59
N CYS A 325 -8.54 22.00 5.79
CA CYS A 325 -7.17 22.17 6.26
C CYS A 325 -6.70 23.63 6.30
N GLY A 326 -7.47 24.56 5.72
CA GLY A 326 -7.07 25.96 5.45
C GLY A 326 -7.40 26.95 6.54
N GLY A 327 -7.37 26.64 7.85
CA GLY A 327 -7.79 27.71 8.71
C GLY A 327 -7.84 27.58 10.22
N ALA A 328 -6.82 27.04 10.85
CA ALA A 328 -6.64 27.27 12.30
C ALA A 328 -6.00 28.63 12.61
N SER A 329 -5.16 29.19 11.71
CA SER A 329 -4.46 30.46 11.96
C SER A 329 -5.31 31.70 11.69
N ASP A 330 -6.16 31.71 10.65
CA ASP A 330 -6.93 32.91 10.31
C ASP A 330 -8.18 33.07 11.19
N ARG A 331 -8.88 31.99 11.52
CA ARG A 331 -10.07 32.06 12.39
C ARG A 331 -9.73 32.49 13.83
N THR A 332 -8.61 32.03 14.37
CA THR A 332 -8.14 32.43 15.71
C THR A 332 -7.65 33.87 15.70
N MET A 333 -6.95 34.32 14.65
CA MET A 333 -6.54 35.72 14.55
C MET A 333 -7.73 36.67 14.38
N ILE A 334 -8.67 36.33 13.49
CA ILE A 334 -9.89 37.17 13.30
C ILE A 334 -10.73 37.19 14.55
N ALA A 335 -10.95 36.07 15.23
CA ALA A 335 -11.66 36.04 16.51
C ALA A 335 -10.96 36.86 17.58
N SER A 336 -9.62 36.83 17.67
CA SER A 336 -8.82 37.61 18.59
C SER A 336 -8.88 39.12 18.27
N PHE A 337 -8.83 39.51 17.00
CA PHE A 337 -8.97 40.90 16.58
C PHE A 337 -10.38 41.43 16.85
N VAL A 338 -11.43 40.66 16.58
CA VAL A 338 -12.81 41.07 16.88
C VAL A 338 -13.04 41.21 18.38
N MET A 339 -12.55 40.26 19.18
CA MET A 339 -12.64 40.36 20.65
C MET A 339 -11.86 41.55 21.22
N PHE A 340 -10.67 41.85 20.68
CA PHE A 340 -9.87 43.01 21.11
C PHE A 340 -10.52 44.32 20.69
N ALA A 341 -11.10 44.43 19.50
CA ALA A 341 -11.83 45.58 19.03
C ALA A 341 -13.11 45.84 19.85
N LEU A 342 -13.85 44.78 20.22
CA LEU A 342 -15.01 44.90 21.13
C LEU A 342 -14.60 45.32 22.52
N PHE A 343 -13.48 44.84 23.05
CA PHE A 343 -12.96 45.23 24.35
C PHE A 343 -12.57 46.71 24.39
N LEU A 344 -11.91 47.23 23.36
CA LEU A 344 -11.57 48.64 23.22
C LEU A 344 -12.82 49.53 23.08
N ALA A 345 -13.85 49.07 22.36
CA ALA A 345 -15.11 49.79 22.24
C ALA A 345 -15.86 49.91 23.56
N VAL A 346 -15.84 48.85 24.38
CA VAL A 346 -16.45 48.88 25.74
C VAL A 346 -15.71 49.85 26.69
N ILE A 347 -14.38 49.85 26.65
CA ILE A 347 -13.58 50.81 27.45
C ILE A 347 -13.80 52.24 26.97
N GLY A 348 -13.88 52.48 25.66
CA GLY A 348 -14.16 53.81 25.09
C GLY A 348 -15.52 54.36 25.51
N LEU A 349 -16.54 53.50 25.51
CA LEU A 349 -17.90 53.87 25.93
C LEU A 349 -18.01 54.14 27.44
N SER A 350 -17.29 53.41 28.30
CA SER A 350 -17.27 53.62 29.73
C SER A 350 -16.55 54.92 30.12
N SER A 351 -15.47 55.27 29.41
CA SER A 351 -14.73 56.53 29.65
C SER A 351 -15.47 57.76 29.12
N TRP A 352 -16.36 57.62 28.13
CA TRP A 352 -17.20 58.71 27.62
C TRP A 352 -18.38 59.02 28.55
N ARG A 353 -19.02 57.98 29.13
CA ARG A 353 -20.08 58.15 30.14
C ARG A 353 -19.57 58.77 31.44
N GLY A 354 -18.34 58.52 31.84
CA GLY A 354 -17.73 59.14 33.02
C GLY A 354 -17.45 60.64 32.88
N ARG A 355 -17.40 61.21 31.67
CA ARG A 355 -17.17 62.64 31.41
C ARG A 355 -18.44 63.49 31.26
N GLN A 356 -19.63 62.88 31.25
CA GLN A 356 -20.90 63.59 31.16
C GLN A 356 -21.63 63.71 32.55
N ALA A 357 -21.03 63.13 33.61
CA ALA A 357 -21.59 63.12 34.96
C ALA A 357 -20.78 63.97 35.97
N GLY A 358 -19.91 64.90 35.48
CA GLY A 358 -19.14 65.83 36.28
C GLY A 358 -19.47 67.27 35.96
#